data_37c26c97d2d30de55e127ffe9525a7e9
#
_entry.id   37c26c97d2d30de55e127ffe9525a7e9
#
_cell.length_a   1.000
_cell.length_b   1.000
_cell.length_c   1.000
_cell.angle_alpha   90.00
_cell.angle_beta   90.00
_cell.angle_gamma   90.00
#
_symmetry.space_group_name_H-M   'P 1'
#
loop_
_entity.id
_entity.type
_entity.pdbx_description
1 polymer ?
#
loop_
_entity_poly.entity_id
_entity_poly.type
_entity_poly.pdbx_seq_one_letter_code
_entity_poly.pdbx_strand_id
1 'polypeptide(L)'
;MKKLLILYPFLLFCLISKADNQLKLTNWEIKSTTEISENAEKVSMPSFQATDWYEATVPTTVLNALVKQNVYPDPRIGMNNFLIPDVSDEFNKKMDLAKYSYLGNGKNPWQEPYWYRTTFTLPKQYKNKKIWLNLNGINYRADVWINGHQIGKKEDVVGMFRRFKFDITDYIQPTQNCIAIKIYQVDHPGTPNPGTQFIAFGPNRGTASDLFKDETLKFTGGWDCAPVVRDRNMGIYQSVTLEATSQVTIEDPYIITTLPQKDTTVADITIKATVHNHSDKMISGKVKATIRLINELVYPSYTRKLAGSMKPISVTLPVTMLPNESKEIILSPQKFSVLSIQNPYLWYPNGYGEQYMHSLDLSFDM
;
A
#
# COMPACT_ATOMS: atom_id res chain seq x y z
N MET A 1 48.50 -32.65 30.33
CA MET A 1 47.24 -31.87 30.23
C MET A 1 46.75 -31.92 28.78
N LYS A 2 45.80 -32.82 28.51
CA LYS A 2 45.19 -32.97 27.17
C LYS A 2 44.04 -31.95 27.03
N LYS A 3 44.14 -31.00 26.13
CA LYS A 3 43.03 -30.11 25.79
C LYS A 3 42.04 -30.83 24.91
N LEU A 4 40.84 -31.02 25.48
CA LEU A 4 39.67 -31.56 24.76
C LEU A 4 39.08 -30.46 23.86
N LEU A 5 39.19 -30.62 22.56
CA LEU A 5 38.51 -29.74 21.57
C LEU A 5 37.08 -30.23 21.45
N ILE A 6 36.12 -29.48 22.01
CA ILE A 6 34.71 -29.71 21.78
C ILE A 6 34.32 -29.04 20.45
N LEU A 7 34.12 -29.85 19.41
CA LEU A 7 33.51 -29.43 18.16
C LEU A 7 31.99 -29.29 18.38
N TYR A 8 31.50 -28.05 18.39
CA TYR A 8 30.06 -27.81 18.29
C TYR A 8 29.63 -28.04 16.84
N PRO A 9 28.66 -28.90 16.55
CA PRO A 9 28.08 -28.96 15.21
C PRO A 9 27.24 -27.71 15.00
N PHE A 10 27.67 -26.85 14.10
CA PHE A 10 26.87 -25.76 13.58
C PHE A 10 25.68 -26.38 12.81
N LEU A 11 24.53 -26.47 13.45
CA LEU A 11 23.28 -26.79 12.76
C LEU A 11 22.94 -25.57 11.86
N LEU A 12 23.26 -25.69 10.59
CA LEU A 12 22.82 -24.77 9.56
C LEU A 12 21.29 -24.93 9.40
N PHE A 13 20.54 -24.13 10.12
CA PHE A 13 19.11 -23.96 9.85
C PHE A 13 19.00 -23.29 8.47
N CYS A 14 18.79 -24.12 7.45
CA CYS A 14 18.35 -23.67 6.15
C CYS A 14 16.94 -23.13 6.30
N LEU A 15 16.78 -21.84 6.66
CA LEU A 15 15.53 -21.12 6.49
C LEU A 15 15.27 -21.10 4.99
N ILE A 16 14.39 -22.00 4.54
CA ILE A 16 13.77 -21.88 3.21
C ILE A 16 12.93 -20.60 3.28
N SER A 17 13.55 -19.46 2.98
CA SER A 17 12.81 -18.25 2.71
C SER A 17 11.96 -18.55 1.47
N LYS A 18 10.62 -18.54 1.61
CA LYS A 18 9.74 -18.30 0.47
C LYS A 18 10.38 -17.16 -0.32
N ALA A 19 10.74 -17.40 -1.57
CA ALA A 19 11.32 -16.35 -2.42
C ALA A 19 10.35 -15.16 -2.34
N ASP A 20 10.84 -14.04 -1.84
CA ASP A 20 10.04 -12.84 -1.65
C ASP A 20 9.73 -12.33 -3.07
N ASN A 21 8.51 -12.59 -3.54
CA ASN A 21 8.06 -12.16 -4.87
C ASN A 21 7.77 -10.65 -4.92
N GLN A 22 7.99 -9.95 -3.81
CA GLN A 22 7.79 -8.50 -3.71
C GLN A 22 9.10 -7.80 -3.37
N LEU A 23 9.43 -6.76 -4.13
CA LEU A 23 10.51 -5.83 -3.88
C LEU A 23 9.93 -4.48 -3.47
N LYS A 24 10.23 -4.01 -2.25
CA LYS A 24 9.85 -2.67 -1.80
C LYS A 24 10.80 -1.62 -2.37
N LEU A 25 10.25 -0.57 -2.95
CA LEU A 25 11.00 0.60 -3.42
C LEU A 25 10.95 1.67 -2.33
N THR A 26 12.02 1.78 -1.55
CA THR A 26 12.09 2.66 -0.37
C THR A 26 12.88 3.93 -0.60
N ASN A 27 13.91 3.88 -1.45
CA ASN A 27 14.80 5.00 -1.69
C ASN A 27 14.31 5.80 -2.90
N TRP A 28 13.94 7.04 -2.65
CA TRP A 28 13.39 7.96 -3.64
C TRP A 28 14.07 9.31 -3.55
N GLU A 29 13.88 10.09 -4.58
CA GLU A 29 14.25 11.49 -4.65
C GLU A 29 13.00 12.30 -4.99
N ILE A 30 12.84 13.50 -4.37
CA ILE A 30 11.71 14.38 -4.62
C ILE A 30 12.16 15.77 -5.07
N LYS A 31 11.37 16.40 -5.92
CA LYS A 31 11.58 17.78 -6.37
C LYS A 31 10.26 18.43 -6.75
N SER A 32 10.11 19.72 -6.47
CA SER A 32 8.96 20.49 -6.96
C SER A 32 8.97 20.54 -8.49
N THR A 33 7.81 20.41 -9.12
CA THR A 33 7.70 20.51 -10.57
C THR A 33 8.04 21.89 -11.10
N THR A 34 7.93 22.93 -10.27
CA THR A 34 8.29 24.31 -10.66
C THR A 34 9.80 24.53 -10.82
N GLU A 35 10.60 23.59 -10.29
CA GLU A 35 12.07 23.63 -10.38
C GLU A 35 12.61 22.72 -11.48
N ILE A 36 11.74 22.07 -12.26
CA ILE A 36 12.10 21.13 -13.33
C ILE A 36 11.58 21.64 -14.66
N SER A 37 12.48 21.87 -15.60
CA SER A 37 12.17 22.33 -16.95
C SER A 37 11.94 21.19 -17.94
N GLU A 38 12.45 20.00 -17.63
CA GLU A 38 12.36 18.83 -18.47
C GLU A 38 10.94 18.23 -18.48
N ASN A 39 10.59 17.62 -19.60
CA ASN A 39 9.34 16.89 -19.73
C ASN A 39 9.35 15.59 -18.93
N ALA A 40 8.17 15.02 -18.73
CA ALA A 40 7.98 13.83 -17.89
C ALA A 40 8.70 12.59 -18.43
N GLU A 41 8.72 12.44 -19.76
CA GLU A 41 9.39 11.33 -20.44
C GLU A 41 10.89 11.37 -20.09
N LYS A 42 11.53 12.54 -20.17
CA LYS A 42 12.96 12.68 -19.84
C LYS A 42 13.22 12.46 -18.35
N VAL A 43 12.40 13.03 -17.46
CA VAL A 43 12.53 12.87 -16.00
C VAL A 43 12.43 11.41 -15.59
N SER A 44 11.62 10.61 -16.28
CA SER A 44 11.42 9.19 -15.99
C SER A 44 12.44 8.24 -16.65
N MET A 45 13.40 8.77 -17.38
CA MET A 45 14.49 7.95 -17.96
C MET A 45 15.55 7.60 -16.90
N PRO A 46 16.10 6.38 -16.91
CA PRO A 46 17.22 6.03 -16.02
C PRO A 46 18.45 6.92 -16.16
N SER A 47 18.67 7.47 -17.36
CA SER A 47 19.81 8.36 -17.67
C SER A 47 19.64 9.79 -17.17
N PHE A 48 18.45 10.18 -16.74
CA PHE A 48 18.20 11.52 -16.19
C PHE A 48 18.98 11.71 -14.88
N GLN A 49 19.71 12.82 -14.79
CA GLN A 49 20.47 13.19 -13.59
C GLN A 49 19.59 14.03 -12.68
N ALA A 50 19.22 13.48 -11.53
CA ALA A 50 18.42 14.16 -10.52
C ALA A 50 19.32 15.02 -9.62
N THR A 51 19.95 16.04 -10.21
CA THR A 51 20.84 16.95 -9.46
C THR A 51 20.00 17.83 -8.52
N ASP A 52 20.47 17.96 -7.28
CA ASP A 52 19.83 18.80 -6.24
C ASP A 52 18.40 18.37 -5.87
N TRP A 53 18.05 17.09 -6.08
CA TRP A 53 16.82 16.53 -5.58
C TRP A 53 16.99 16.13 -4.11
N TYR A 54 15.90 16.23 -3.34
CA TYR A 54 15.89 15.84 -1.92
C TYR A 54 15.68 14.33 -1.80
N GLU A 55 16.49 13.68 -0.97
CA GLU A 55 16.29 12.27 -0.64
C GLU A 55 14.98 12.06 0.14
N ALA A 56 14.26 10.99 -0.18
CA ALA A 56 13.02 10.63 0.46
C ALA A 56 12.94 9.12 0.69
N THR A 57 12.52 8.71 1.87
CA THR A 57 12.25 7.30 2.18
C THR A 57 10.74 7.05 2.15
N VAL A 58 10.25 6.41 1.10
CA VAL A 58 8.82 6.04 0.96
C VAL A 58 8.52 4.82 1.85
N PRO A 59 7.41 4.85 2.62
CA PRO A 59 6.31 5.82 2.66
C PRO A 59 6.67 7.17 3.28
N THR A 60 6.30 8.27 2.61
CA THR A 60 6.46 9.62 3.16
C THR A 60 5.59 10.64 2.42
N THR A 61 5.17 11.70 3.12
CA THR A 61 4.64 12.90 2.48
C THR A 61 5.77 13.81 2.01
N VAL A 62 5.47 14.74 1.11
CA VAL A 62 6.41 15.78 0.68
C VAL A 62 6.94 16.56 1.87
N LEU A 63 6.04 17.05 2.75
CA LEU A 63 6.45 17.80 3.93
C LEU A 63 7.40 16.99 4.82
N ASN A 64 7.07 15.75 5.13
CA ASN A 64 7.92 14.92 6.00
C ASN A 64 9.31 14.66 5.38
N ALA A 65 9.39 14.48 4.07
CA ALA A 65 10.68 14.35 3.38
C ALA A 65 11.49 15.65 3.49
N LEU A 66 10.88 16.80 3.23
CA LEU A 66 11.54 18.11 3.31
C LEU A 66 11.96 18.47 4.74
N VAL A 67 11.19 18.07 5.76
CA VAL A 67 11.59 18.22 7.17
C VAL A 67 12.82 17.38 7.49
N LYS A 68 12.88 16.14 7.02
CA LYS A 68 14.05 15.27 7.20
C LYS A 68 15.31 15.82 6.53
N GLN A 69 15.16 16.58 5.45
CA GLN A 69 16.23 17.25 4.74
C GLN A 69 16.53 18.66 5.29
N ASN A 70 15.92 19.05 6.44
CA ASN A 70 16.06 20.35 7.08
C ASN A 70 15.65 21.56 6.21
N VAL A 71 14.79 21.34 5.21
CA VAL A 71 14.21 22.43 4.40
C VAL A 71 13.18 23.19 5.23
N TYR A 72 12.37 22.45 5.99
CA TYR A 72 11.41 23.01 6.95
C TYR A 72 11.65 22.47 8.35
N PRO A 73 11.31 23.25 9.39
CA PRO A 73 11.39 22.79 10.77
C PRO A 73 10.30 21.73 11.05
N ASP A 74 10.52 20.88 12.07
CA ASP A 74 9.52 19.88 12.48
C ASP A 74 8.25 20.59 12.98
N PRO A 75 7.10 20.40 12.31
CA PRO A 75 5.85 21.10 12.64
C PRO A 75 5.27 20.73 14.01
N ARG A 76 5.75 19.64 14.62
CA ARG A 76 5.28 19.15 15.92
C ARG A 76 5.93 19.88 17.09
N ILE A 77 6.95 20.70 16.85
CA ILE A 77 7.73 21.37 17.90
C ILE A 77 7.33 22.84 17.98
N GLY A 78 6.81 23.26 19.13
CA GLY A 78 6.51 24.66 19.42
C GLY A 78 5.66 25.33 18.34
N MET A 79 6.13 26.48 17.84
CA MET A 79 5.46 27.29 16.81
C MET A 79 5.92 26.95 15.38
N ASN A 80 6.69 25.90 15.19
CA ASN A 80 7.28 25.57 13.89
C ASN A 80 6.25 25.38 12.77
N ASN A 81 5.04 24.87 13.10
CA ASN A 81 3.98 24.73 12.11
C ASN A 81 3.61 26.04 11.42
N PHE A 82 3.79 27.18 12.08
CA PHE A 82 3.55 28.50 11.52
C PHE A 82 4.70 29.04 10.67
N LEU A 83 5.89 28.43 10.77
CA LEU A 83 7.04 28.77 9.94
C LEU A 83 7.01 28.12 8.58
N ILE A 84 6.10 27.17 8.37
CA ILE A 84 5.94 26.44 7.11
C ILE A 84 4.88 27.15 6.28
N PRO A 85 5.21 27.70 5.10
CA PRO A 85 4.26 28.43 4.25
C PRO A 85 3.08 27.55 3.82
N ASP A 86 1.89 28.09 3.79
CA ASP A 86 0.68 27.45 3.27
C ASP A 86 -0.45 28.46 2.94
N VAL A 87 -1.63 27.94 2.60
CA VAL A 87 -2.82 28.74 2.24
C VAL A 87 -3.36 29.58 3.40
N SER A 88 -2.89 29.37 4.63
CA SER A 88 -3.36 30.11 5.82
C SER A 88 -2.62 31.42 6.07
N ASP A 89 -1.69 31.82 5.22
CA ASP A 89 -0.88 33.02 5.44
C ASP A 89 -1.71 34.29 5.62
N GLU A 90 -2.81 34.42 4.89
CA GLU A 90 -3.71 35.57 5.07
C GLU A 90 -4.31 35.62 6.48
N PHE A 91 -4.61 34.43 7.04
CA PHE A 91 -5.05 34.32 8.42
C PHE A 91 -3.93 34.68 9.39
N ASN A 92 -2.73 34.18 9.17
CA ASN A 92 -1.58 34.45 10.04
C ASN A 92 -1.27 35.95 10.07
N LYS A 93 -1.36 36.64 8.92
CA LYS A 93 -1.23 38.11 8.84
C LYS A 93 -2.31 38.81 9.65
N LYS A 94 -3.59 38.43 9.48
CA LYS A 94 -4.73 39.01 10.18
C LYS A 94 -4.65 38.87 11.70
N MET A 95 -4.08 37.75 12.15
CA MET A 95 -3.90 37.45 13.60
C MET A 95 -2.55 37.87 14.15
N ASP A 96 -1.79 38.69 13.40
CA ASP A 96 -0.43 39.11 13.77
C ASP A 96 0.56 37.95 13.97
N LEU A 97 0.34 36.84 13.22
CA LEU A 97 1.20 35.67 13.22
C LEU A 97 2.13 35.64 12.01
N ALA A 98 2.10 36.67 11.17
CA ALA A 98 2.89 36.75 9.94
C ALA A 98 4.40 36.58 10.16
N LYS A 99 4.90 36.89 11.35
CA LYS A 99 6.30 36.65 11.74
C LYS A 99 6.68 35.17 11.81
N TYR A 100 5.71 34.26 11.87
CA TYR A 100 5.92 32.82 11.97
C TYR A 100 5.64 32.07 10.66
N SER A 101 4.90 32.71 9.74
CA SER A 101 4.57 32.09 8.45
C SER A 101 4.54 33.15 7.36
N TYR A 102 5.32 32.96 6.33
CA TYR A 102 5.48 33.95 5.28
C TYR A 102 5.71 33.30 3.92
N LEU A 103 4.76 33.51 3.00
CA LEU A 103 4.91 33.13 1.59
C LEU A 103 5.64 34.18 0.75
N GLY A 104 5.75 35.40 1.26
CA GLY A 104 6.26 36.53 0.50
C GLY A 104 5.39 36.81 -0.72
N ASN A 105 6.02 37.01 -1.87
CA ASN A 105 5.37 37.11 -3.18
C ASN A 105 5.39 35.75 -3.90
N GLY A 106 5.75 34.69 -3.21
CA GLY A 106 5.87 33.34 -3.76
C GLY A 106 4.52 32.63 -3.86
N LYS A 107 4.50 31.60 -4.70
CA LYS A 107 3.38 30.67 -4.77
C LYS A 107 3.38 29.75 -3.57
N ASN A 108 2.20 29.31 -3.14
CA ASN A 108 2.05 28.29 -2.11
C ASN A 108 2.67 26.96 -2.62
N PRO A 109 3.73 26.44 -1.97
CA PRO A 109 4.44 25.26 -2.44
C PRO A 109 3.56 23.99 -2.40
N TRP A 110 2.48 24.00 -1.62
CA TRP A 110 1.56 22.87 -1.49
C TRP A 110 0.49 22.85 -2.58
N GLN A 111 0.42 23.86 -3.42
CA GLN A 111 -0.43 23.91 -4.60
C GLN A 111 0.29 23.43 -5.86
N GLU A 112 1.60 23.21 -5.78
CA GLU A 112 2.39 22.73 -6.92
C GLU A 112 2.60 21.23 -6.80
N PRO A 113 2.55 20.47 -7.90
CA PRO A 113 2.86 19.05 -7.91
C PRO A 113 4.32 18.78 -7.54
N TYR A 114 4.59 17.58 -7.02
CA TYR A 114 5.94 17.11 -6.74
C TYR A 114 6.25 15.83 -7.49
N TRP A 115 7.48 15.76 -7.99
CA TRP A 115 8.05 14.53 -8.49
C TRP A 115 8.53 13.65 -7.34
N TYR A 116 8.25 12.37 -7.43
CA TYR A 116 8.92 11.27 -6.74
C TYR A 116 9.59 10.40 -7.78
N ARG A 117 10.88 10.18 -7.66
CA ARG A 117 11.68 9.43 -8.62
C ARG A 117 12.52 8.38 -7.90
N THR A 118 12.61 7.19 -8.47
CA THR A 118 13.52 6.13 -8.00
C THR A 118 14.09 5.35 -9.16
N THR A 119 15.32 4.88 -9.01
CA THR A 119 15.94 3.94 -9.94
C THR A 119 16.14 2.59 -9.27
N PHE A 120 16.01 1.52 -10.03
CA PHE A 120 16.14 0.17 -9.51
C PHE A 120 16.64 -0.81 -10.58
N THR A 121 17.14 -1.95 -10.11
CA THR A 121 17.48 -3.11 -10.94
C THR A 121 16.63 -4.28 -10.48
N LEU A 122 16.06 -5.02 -11.42
CA LEU A 122 15.26 -6.20 -11.09
C LEU A 122 16.13 -7.35 -10.54
N PRO A 123 15.65 -8.02 -9.48
CA PRO A 123 16.25 -9.26 -9.02
C PRO A 123 16.25 -10.34 -10.14
N LYS A 124 17.31 -11.15 -10.21
CA LYS A 124 17.45 -12.19 -11.25
C LYS A 124 16.26 -13.18 -11.29
N GLN A 125 15.65 -13.48 -10.14
CA GLN A 125 14.46 -14.35 -10.03
C GLN A 125 13.19 -13.77 -10.65
N TYR A 126 13.18 -12.48 -11.03
CA TYR A 126 12.04 -11.84 -11.72
C TYR A 126 12.09 -12.01 -13.24
N LYS A 127 13.18 -12.56 -13.76
CA LYS A 127 13.33 -12.82 -15.20
C LYS A 127 12.22 -13.75 -15.72
N ASN A 128 11.64 -13.41 -16.87
CA ASN A 128 10.54 -14.13 -17.52
C ASN A 128 9.24 -14.22 -16.71
N LYS A 129 9.05 -13.32 -15.73
CA LYS A 129 7.80 -13.17 -15.00
C LYS A 129 7.03 -11.94 -15.46
N LYS A 130 5.75 -11.87 -15.14
CA LYS A 130 4.99 -10.64 -15.19
C LYS A 130 5.43 -9.74 -14.03
N ILE A 131 5.66 -8.47 -14.32
CA ILE A 131 6.13 -7.49 -13.35
C ILE A 131 5.05 -6.44 -13.13
N TRP A 132 4.62 -6.34 -11.90
CA TRP A 132 3.59 -5.40 -11.47
C TRP A 132 4.19 -4.30 -10.61
N LEU A 133 3.82 -3.05 -10.90
CA LEU A 133 4.02 -1.93 -10.00
C LEU A 133 2.75 -1.71 -9.17
N ASN A 134 2.86 -1.83 -7.85
CA ASN A 134 1.78 -1.59 -6.92
C ASN A 134 2.00 -0.27 -6.16
N LEU A 135 1.06 0.67 -6.28
CA LEU A 135 0.96 1.87 -5.47
C LEU A 135 -0.13 1.63 -4.42
N ASN A 136 0.27 1.43 -3.16
CA ASN A 136 -0.66 1.04 -2.09
C ASN A 136 -1.40 2.21 -1.46
N GLY A 137 -0.97 3.43 -1.71
CA GLY A 137 -1.64 4.64 -1.26
C GLY A 137 -0.86 5.90 -1.61
N ILE A 138 -1.54 6.79 -2.31
CA ILE A 138 -1.05 8.11 -2.68
C ILE A 138 -2.03 9.18 -2.18
N ASN A 139 -1.56 10.37 -1.92
CA ASN A 139 -2.40 11.52 -1.63
C ASN A 139 -1.99 12.69 -2.53
N TYR A 140 -2.75 13.07 -3.56
CA TYR A 140 -4.13 12.59 -3.78
C TYR A 140 -4.30 11.91 -5.13
N ARG A 141 -3.63 12.41 -6.20
CA ARG A 141 -3.65 11.87 -7.55
C ARG A 141 -2.26 11.88 -8.16
N ALA A 142 -2.04 11.07 -9.18
CA ALA A 142 -0.73 10.96 -9.79
C ALA A 142 -0.76 10.69 -11.29
N ASP A 143 0.26 11.23 -11.96
CA ASP A 143 0.74 10.67 -13.21
C ASP A 143 1.91 9.74 -12.93
N VAL A 144 1.98 8.61 -13.62
CA VAL A 144 2.96 7.54 -13.36
C VAL A 144 3.70 7.18 -14.64
N TRP A 145 5.03 7.18 -14.58
CA TRP A 145 5.90 6.79 -15.70
C TRP A 145 6.87 5.69 -15.31
N ILE A 146 7.25 4.90 -16.28
CA ILE A 146 8.33 3.91 -16.23
C ILE A 146 9.20 4.05 -17.49
N ASN A 147 10.50 4.30 -17.33
CA ASN A 147 11.49 4.34 -18.42
C ASN A 147 11.06 5.21 -19.64
N GLY A 148 10.46 6.38 -19.38
CA GLY A 148 9.98 7.32 -20.40
C GLY A 148 8.55 7.07 -20.86
N HIS A 149 7.87 6.02 -20.41
CA HIS A 149 6.50 5.67 -20.82
C HIS A 149 5.49 6.00 -19.73
N GLN A 150 4.44 6.74 -20.06
CA GLN A 150 3.33 7.00 -19.13
C GLN A 150 2.43 5.77 -19.04
N ILE A 151 2.24 5.25 -17.82
CA ILE A 151 1.43 4.07 -17.52
C ILE A 151 0.19 4.40 -16.68
N GLY A 152 0.13 5.58 -16.08
CA GLY A 152 -1.02 6.06 -15.31
C GLY A 152 -1.19 7.55 -15.47
N LYS A 153 -2.46 8.01 -15.53
CA LYS A 153 -2.82 9.43 -15.62
C LYS A 153 -3.54 9.87 -14.35
N LYS A 154 -3.38 11.12 -13.97
CA LYS A 154 -3.98 11.72 -12.77
C LYS A 154 -5.51 11.67 -12.74
N GLU A 155 -6.15 11.50 -13.89
CA GLU A 155 -7.60 11.34 -14.02
C GLU A 155 -8.06 9.96 -13.54
N ASP A 156 -7.22 8.93 -13.69
CA ASP A 156 -7.50 7.53 -13.34
C ASP A 156 -6.85 7.15 -12.01
N VAL A 157 -5.65 7.68 -11.76
CA VAL A 157 -4.86 7.42 -10.55
C VAL A 157 -5.19 8.47 -9.50
N VAL A 158 -6.38 8.37 -8.92
CA VAL A 158 -6.96 9.33 -7.99
C VAL A 158 -7.64 8.66 -6.81
N GLY A 159 -7.47 9.23 -5.63
CA GLY A 159 -8.11 8.78 -4.40
C GLY A 159 -7.16 8.16 -3.40
N MET A 160 -7.21 8.70 -2.17
CA MET A 160 -6.26 8.37 -1.13
C MET A 160 -6.34 6.91 -0.65
N PHE A 161 -7.54 6.34 -0.60
CA PHE A 161 -7.76 4.97 -0.09
C PHE A 161 -7.83 3.91 -1.20
N ARG A 162 -7.30 4.22 -2.38
CA ARG A 162 -7.23 3.29 -3.51
C ARG A 162 -5.83 2.72 -3.66
N ARG A 163 -5.78 1.47 -4.11
CA ARG A 163 -4.56 0.80 -4.58
C ARG A 163 -4.57 0.75 -6.09
N PHE A 164 -3.42 0.97 -6.70
CA PHE A 164 -3.26 0.92 -8.14
C PHE A 164 -2.21 -0.12 -8.49
N LYS A 165 -2.50 -0.93 -9.50
CA LYS A 165 -1.62 -2.00 -9.98
C LYS A 165 -1.44 -1.83 -11.48
N PHE A 166 -0.19 -1.76 -11.94
CA PHE A 166 0.18 -1.59 -13.34
C PHE A 166 1.03 -2.75 -13.81
N ASP A 167 0.69 -3.36 -14.96
CA ASP A 167 1.59 -4.28 -15.66
C ASP A 167 2.69 -3.45 -16.33
N ILE A 168 3.91 -3.59 -15.86
CA ILE A 168 5.07 -2.88 -16.39
C ILE A 168 6.04 -3.81 -17.13
N THR A 169 5.63 -5.05 -17.40
CA THR A 169 6.49 -6.10 -17.96
C THR A 169 7.19 -5.66 -19.23
N ASP A 170 6.46 -5.03 -20.15
CA ASP A 170 6.96 -4.66 -21.48
C ASP A 170 7.86 -3.41 -21.45
N TYR A 171 7.86 -2.68 -20.34
CA TYR A 171 8.67 -1.46 -20.17
C TYR A 171 9.98 -1.70 -19.42
N ILE A 172 10.17 -2.91 -18.86
CA ILE A 172 11.34 -3.23 -18.05
C ILE A 172 12.58 -3.43 -18.91
N GLN A 173 13.65 -2.79 -18.50
CA GLN A 173 14.97 -2.90 -19.11
C GLN A 173 15.86 -3.88 -18.32
N PRO A 174 16.79 -4.60 -18.98
CA PRO A 174 17.65 -5.58 -18.33
C PRO A 174 18.62 -5.00 -17.28
N THR A 175 18.96 -3.73 -17.43
CA THR A 175 19.95 -3.05 -16.60
C THR A 175 19.27 -2.23 -15.50
N GLN A 176 19.14 -0.94 -15.73
CA GLN A 176 18.57 0.00 -14.78
C GLN A 176 17.20 0.49 -15.25
N ASN A 177 16.29 0.62 -14.34
CA ASN A 177 14.95 1.12 -14.57
C ASN A 177 14.68 2.35 -13.72
N CYS A 178 13.76 3.19 -14.16
CA CYS A 178 13.34 4.38 -13.44
C CYS A 178 11.82 4.45 -13.38
N ILE A 179 11.28 4.60 -12.17
CA ILE A 179 9.89 5.01 -11.96
C ILE A 179 9.90 6.48 -11.54
N ALA A 180 9.07 7.27 -12.21
CA ALA A 180 8.79 8.66 -11.84
C ALA A 180 7.28 8.85 -11.65
N ILE A 181 6.91 9.42 -10.51
CA ILE A 181 5.52 9.65 -10.12
C ILE A 181 5.37 11.13 -9.82
N LYS A 182 4.49 11.79 -10.58
CA LYS A 182 4.13 13.19 -10.34
C LYS A 182 2.88 13.23 -9.49
N ILE A 183 3.05 13.62 -8.23
CA ILE A 183 1.95 13.67 -7.26
C ILE A 183 1.33 15.07 -7.29
N TYR A 184 0.01 15.09 -7.33
CA TYR A 184 -0.81 16.30 -7.25
C TYR A 184 -1.59 16.28 -5.94
N GLN A 185 -1.79 17.47 -5.39
CA GLN A 185 -2.70 17.68 -4.27
C GLN A 185 -4.16 17.45 -4.69
N VAL A 186 -5.06 17.56 -3.73
CA VAL A 186 -6.51 17.66 -3.97
C VAL A 186 -6.84 18.93 -4.78
N ASP A 187 -7.93 18.91 -5.55
CA ASP A 187 -8.35 20.07 -6.34
C ASP A 187 -8.90 21.19 -5.45
N HIS A 188 -9.57 20.81 -4.35
CA HIS A 188 -10.22 21.73 -3.43
C HIS A 188 -9.69 21.55 -2.01
N PRO A 189 -8.44 21.99 -1.73
CA PRO A 189 -7.82 21.83 -0.41
C PRO A 189 -8.55 22.61 0.70
N GLY A 190 -9.51 23.45 0.35
CA GLY A 190 -10.24 24.29 1.27
C GLY A 190 -9.41 25.50 1.74
N THR A 191 -10.04 26.34 2.55
CA THR A 191 -9.40 27.47 3.20
C THR A 191 -9.43 27.21 4.70
N PRO A 192 -8.28 27.20 5.40
CA PRO A 192 -8.25 27.04 6.84
C PRO A 192 -9.09 28.12 7.52
N ASN A 193 -10.07 27.71 8.31
CA ASN A 193 -10.81 28.68 9.12
C ASN A 193 -9.94 29.14 10.30
N PRO A 194 -9.86 30.45 10.54
CA PRO A 194 -9.11 31.01 11.66
C PRO A 194 -9.38 30.34 13.01
N GLY A 195 -10.64 30.03 13.30
CA GLY A 195 -11.02 29.42 14.58
C GLY A 195 -10.62 27.97 14.75
N THR A 196 -10.35 27.23 13.67
CA THR A 196 -10.02 25.80 13.72
C THR A 196 -8.53 25.51 13.87
N GLN A 197 -7.68 26.49 13.63
CA GLN A 197 -6.22 26.31 13.72
C GLN A 197 -5.69 26.28 15.14
N PHE A 198 -6.38 26.92 16.06
CA PHE A 198 -5.97 27.07 17.45
C PHE A 198 -6.78 26.25 18.43
N ILE A 199 -8.05 26.02 18.13
CA ILE A 199 -8.96 25.41 19.08
C ILE A 199 -9.84 24.40 18.32
N ALA A 200 -9.56 23.14 18.46
CA ALA A 200 -10.44 22.07 17.99
C ALA A 200 -11.88 22.18 18.55
N PHE A 201 -12.12 23.07 19.51
CA PHE A 201 -13.36 23.26 20.23
C PHE A 201 -13.89 24.71 20.26
N GLY A 202 -13.43 25.57 19.36
CA GLY A 202 -13.94 26.97 19.31
C GLY A 202 -15.43 27.03 18.86
N PRO A 203 -16.08 28.18 18.99
CA PRO A 203 -17.48 28.40 18.64
C PRO A 203 -17.78 28.14 17.16
N ASN A 204 -16.77 28.04 16.32
CA ASN A 204 -16.87 27.80 14.88
C ASN A 204 -16.65 26.33 14.49
N ARG A 205 -17.04 25.37 15.30
CA ARG A 205 -16.95 23.92 15.04
C ARG A 205 -17.56 23.47 13.71
N GLY A 206 -18.45 24.26 13.13
CA GLY A 206 -19.12 23.93 11.87
C GLY A 206 -18.29 24.15 10.60
N THR A 207 -17.10 24.68 10.73
CA THR A 207 -16.29 25.15 9.59
C THR A 207 -15.10 24.27 9.25
N ALA A 208 -14.95 23.13 9.91
CA ALA A 208 -14.02 22.10 9.47
C ALA A 208 -14.32 21.63 8.02
N SER A 209 -15.57 21.77 7.58
CA SER A 209 -15.98 21.51 6.19
C SER A 209 -15.36 22.44 5.15
N ASP A 210 -14.87 23.62 5.56
CA ASP A 210 -14.18 24.54 4.64
C ASP A 210 -12.70 24.19 4.45
N LEU A 211 -12.15 23.30 5.31
CA LEU A 211 -10.77 22.86 5.23
C LEU A 211 -10.50 21.87 4.10
N PHE A 212 -11.50 21.09 3.75
CA PHE A 212 -11.41 20.15 2.64
C PHE A 212 -12.77 19.89 2.04
N LYS A 213 -12.83 20.02 0.73
CA LYS A 213 -13.97 19.64 -0.09
C LYS A 213 -13.73 18.31 -0.78
N ASP A 214 -12.47 17.86 -0.81
CA ASP A 214 -12.06 16.60 -1.39
C ASP A 214 -11.75 15.58 -0.30
N GLU A 215 -11.95 14.32 -0.59
CA GLU A 215 -11.80 13.22 0.36
C GLU A 215 -10.32 12.85 0.54
N THR A 216 -9.81 13.09 1.75
CA THR A 216 -8.45 12.76 2.19
C THR A 216 -8.47 12.08 3.57
N LEU A 217 -7.33 12.03 4.26
CA LEU A 217 -7.29 11.54 5.64
C LEU A 217 -8.10 12.46 6.56
N LYS A 218 -9.07 11.91 7.25
CA LYS A 218 -9.97 12.66 8.12
C LYS A 218 -9.27 13.46 9.22
N PHE A 219 -8.11 12.99 9.71
CA PHE A 219 -7.36 13.71 10.73
C PHE A 219 -6.81 15.05 10.25
N THR A 220 -6.78 15.34 8.95
CA THR A 220 -6.39 16.67 8.43
C THR A 220 -7.33 17.77 8.87
N GLY A 221 -8.60 17.41 9.17
CA GLY A 221 -9.61 18.30 9.75
C GLY A 221 -9.66 18.32 11.27
N GLY A 222 -8.73 17.65 11.93
CA GLY A 222 -8.71 17.42 13.36
C GLY A 222 -9.47 16.15 13.76
N TRP A 223 -8.91 15.44 14.71
CA TRP A 223 -9.50 14.22 15.28
C TRP A 223 -9.59 14.40 16.79
N ASP A 224 -10.82 14.34 17.33
CA ASP A 224 -11.09 14.64 18.74
C ASP A 224 -10.47 15.97 19.19
N CYS A 225 -9.46 15.90 20.02
CA CYS A 225 -8.70 17.04 20.55
C CYS A 225 -7.40 17.32 19.78
N ALA A 226 -7.11 16.55 18.73
CA ALA A 226 -5.88 16.75 17.97
C ALA A 226 -5.94 18.04 17.15
N PRO A 227 -4.85 18.82 17.10
CA PRO A 227 -4.77 20.01 16.25
C PRO A 227 -5.02 19.66 14.78
N VAL A 228 -5.62 20.56 14.04
CA VAL A 228 -5.78 20.47 12.60
C VAL A 228 -4.41 20.41 11.93
N VAL A 229 -4.16 19.36 11.15
CA VAL A 229 -3.01 19.31 10.27
C VAL A 229 -3.42 19.98 8.97
N ARG A 230 -2.83 21.13 8.66
CA ARG A 230 -3.07 21.85 7.42
C ARG A 230 -2.83 20.94 6.21
N ASP A 231 -3.48 21.21 5.09
CA ASP A 231 -3.45 20.34 3.89
C ASP A 231 -2.06 20.28 3.22
N ARG A 232 -1.13 19.64 3.90
CA ARG A 232 0.25 19.40 3.47
C ARG A 232 0.59 17.91 3.44
N ASN A 233 -0.45 17.06 3.25
CA ASN A 233 -0.30 15.60 3.29
C ASN A 233 -0.09 14.98 1.90
N MET A 234 0.16 15.79 0.89
CA MET A 234 0.49 15.33 -0.46
C MET A 234 1.71 14.40 -0.41
N GLY A 235 1.64 13.26 -1.11
CA GLY A 235 2.76 12.34 -1.20
C GLY A 235 2.37 10.87 -1.34
N ILE A 236 3.39 10.01 -1.26
CA ILE A 236 3.24 8.56 -1.29
C ILE A 236 3.28 8.05 0.16
N TYR A 237 2.11 7.96 0.79
CA TYR A 237 2.02 7.66 2.23
C TYR A 237 1.94 6.17 2.56
N GLN A 238 1.83 5.31 1.54
CA GLN A 238 1.91 3.85 1.66
C GLN A 238 3.05 3.31 0.80
N SER A 239 3.34 2.02 0.95
CA SER A 239 4.45 1.39 0.24
C SER A 239 4.23 1.36 -1.29
N VAL A 240 5.34 1.48 -2.02
CA VAL A 240 5.43 1.15 -3.43
C VAL A 240 6.20 -0.15 -3.57
N THR A 241 5.63 -1.13 -4.27
CA THR A 241 6.26 -2.44 -4.44
C THR A 241 6.26 -2.89 -5.90
N LEU A 242 7.29 -3.63 -6.26
CA LEU A 242 7.30 -4.45 -7.46
C LEU A 242 6.95 -5.88 -7.06
N GLU A 243 6.05 -6.49 -7.79
CA GLU A 243 5.64 -7.88 -7.61
C GLU A 243 5.92 -8.66 -8.88
N ALA A 244 6.49 -9.86 -8.73
CA ALA A 244 6.73 -10.76 -9.84
C ALA A 244 5.81 -11.98 -9.77
N THR A 245 4.96 -12.18 -10.79
CA THR A 245 4.02 -13.29 -10.86
C THR A 245 4.29 -14.20 -12.05
N SER A 246 3.65 -15.36 -12.06
CA SER A 246 3.53 -16.18 -13.27
C SER A 246 2.58 -15.50 -14.28
N GLN A 247 2.34 -16.17 -15.41
CA GLN A 247 1.37 -15.71 -16.42
C GLN A 247 -0.08 -15.80 -15.94
N VAL A 248 -0.33 -16.57 -14.88
CA VAL A 248 -1.67 -16.71 -14.29
C VAL A 248 -1.63 -16.17 -12.86
N THR A 249 -2.59 -15.32 -12.53
CA THR A 249 -2.82 -14.82 -11.15
C THR A 249 -4.18 -15.27 -10.65
N ILE A 250 -4.31 -15.34 -9.31
CA ILE A 250 -5.58 -15.54 -8.61
C ILE A 250 -5.79 -14.30 -7.76
N GLU A 251 -6.90 -13.63 -7.94
CA GLU A 251 -7.21 -12.36 -7.29
C GLU A 251 -8.58 -12.42 -6.59
N ASP A 252 -8.81 -11.48 -5.69
CA ASP A 252 -10.07 -11.25 -4.98
C ASP A 252 -10.70 -12.49 -4.35
N PRO A 253 -9.95 -13.27 -3.52
CA PRO A 253 -10.52 -14.41 -2.82
C PRO A 253 -11.63 -13.95 -1.86
N TYR A 254 -12.81 -14.51 -2.03
CA TYR A 254 -13.98 -14.23 -1.21
C TYR A 254 -14.50 -15.52 -0.57
N ILE A 255 -14.46 -15.60 0.75
CA ILE A 255 -14.86 -16.77 1.52
C ILE A 255 -16.22 -16.52 2.15
N ILE A 256 -17.18 -17.40 1.88
CA ILE A 256 -18.51 -17.40 2.49
C ILE A 256 -18.57 -18.60 3.42
N THR A 257 -18.82 -18.35 4.69
CA THR A 257 -19.07 -19.40 5.69
C THR A 257 -20.55 -19.34 6.10
N THR A 258 -21.25 -20.46 5.99
CA THR A 258 -22.60 -20.62 6.50
C THR A 258 -22.67 -21.73 7.52
N LEU A 259 -23.50 -21.55 8.54
CA LEU A 259 -23.78 -22.55 9.58
C LEU A 259 -25.22 -23.05 9.38
N PRO A 260 -25.42 -24.11 8.57
CA PRO A 260 -26.77 -24.54 8.19
C PRO A 260 -27.55 -25.16 9.36
N GLN A 261 -26.84 -25.65 10.41
CA GLN A 261 -27.44 -26.24 11.60
C GLN A 261 -27.44 -25.24 12.75
N LYS A 262 -28.53 -25.20 13.53
CA LYS A 262 -28.64 -24.32 14.71
C LYS A 262 -27.64 -24.64 15.81
N ASP A 263 -27.20 -25.89 15.89
CA ASP A 263 -26.23 -26.38 16.88
C ASP A 263 -24.76 -26.14 16.48
N THR A 264 -24.54 -25.48 15.32
CA THR A 264 -23.21 -25.14 14.79
C THR A 264 -22.29 -26.33 14.53
N THR A 265 -22.84 -27.55 14.42
CA THR A 265 -22.08 -28.78 14.18
C THR A 265 -21.53 -28.90 12.77
N VAL A 266 -22.03 -28.09 11.83
CA VAL A 266 -21.62 -28.06 10.42
C VAL A 266 -21.31 -26.64 9.99
N ALA A 267 -20.20 -26.47 9.25
CA ALA A 267 -19.88 -25.24 8.54
C ALA A 267 -19.67 -25.53 7.06
N ASP A 268 -20.46 -24.86 6.24
CA ASP A 268 -20.36 -24.91 4.77
C ASP A 268 -19.48 -23.76 4.28
N ILE A 269 -18.41 -24.08 3.57
CA ILE A 269 -17.45 -23.10 3.04
C ILE A 269 -17.60 -22.99 1.51
N THR A 270 -17.87 -21.78 1.05
CA THR A 270 -17.81 -21.46 -0.38
C THR A 270 -16.66 -20.47 -0.60
N ILE A 271 -15.77 -20.80 -1.53
CA ILE A 271 -14.63 -19.97 -1.92
C ILE A 271 -14.86 -19.48 -3.34
N LYS A 272 -14.83 -18.17 -3.54
CA LYS A 272 -14.85 -17.53 -4.84
C LYS A 272 -13.51 -16.84 -5.06
N ALA A 273 -13.02 -16.82 -6.28
CA ALA A 273 -11.84 -16.06 -6.68
C ALA A 273 -11.88 -15.83 -8.19
N THR A 274 -11.13 -14.83 -8.67
CA THR A 274 -10.95 -14.58 -10.10
C THR A 274 -9.57 -15.06 -10.52
N VAL A 275 -9.52 -15.89 -11.54
CA VAL A 275 -8.28 -16.35 -12.19
C VAL A 275 -8.09 -15.53 -13.45
N HIS A 276 -6.88 -14.95 -13.63
CA HIS A 276 -6.53 -14.16 -14.80
C HIS A 276 -5.39 -14.83 -15.57
N ASN A 277 -5.58 -15.04 -16.86
CA ASN A 277 -4.52 -15.41 -17.79
C ASN A 277 -3.98 -14.13 -18.45
N HIS A 278 -2.77 -13.69 -18.09
CA HIS A 278 -2.11 -12.50 -18.63
C HIS A 278 -1.26 -12.78 -19.88
N SER A 279 -1.41 -13.95 -20.48
CA SER A 279 -0.66 -14.31 -21.69
C SER A 279 -1.54 -14.27 -22.94
N ASP A 280 -0.90 -14.25 -24.09
CA ASP A 280 -1.50 -14.35 -25.43
C ASP A 280 -1.84 -15.80 -25.86
N LYS A 281 -1.70 -16.76 -24.93
CA LYS A 281 -1.90 -18.20 -25.17
C LYS A 281 -2.98 -18.77 -24.27
N MET A 282 -3.65 -19.81 -24.77
CA MET A 282 -4.52 -20.62 -23.93
C MET A 282 -3.68 -21.38 -22.90
N ILE A 283 -4.11 -21.34 -21.64
CA ILE A 283 -3.47 -22.03 -20.52
C ILE A 283 -4.48 -22.99 -19.89
N SER A 284 -4.05 -24.23 -19.65
CA SER A 284 -4.80 -25.21 -18.86
C SER A 284 -4.01 -25.58 -17.62
N GLY A 285 -4.72 -25.71 -16.50
CA GLY A 285 -4.12 -26.03 -15.20
C GLY A 285 -5.17 -26.38 -14.16
N LYS A 286 -4.78 -26.32 -12.91
CA LYS A 286 -5.65 -26.65 -11.76
C LYS A 286 -5.55 -25.57 -10.71
N VAL A 287 -6.70 -25.03 -10.30
CA VAL A 287 -6.77 -24.22 -9.08
C VAL A 287 -6.87 -25.15 -7.90
N LYS A 288 -5.96 -25.02 -6.95
CA LYS A 288 -5.96 -25.74 -5.67
C LYS A 288 -6.25 -24.76 -4.53
N ALA A 289 -7.22 -25.12 -3.70
CA ALA A 289 -7.52 -24.43 -2.46
C ALA A 289 -7.20 -25.33 -1.28
N THR A 290 -6.48 -24.82 -0.27
CA THR A 290 -6.16 -25.58 0.94
C THR A 290 -6.49 -24.73 2.17
N ILE A 291 -7.38 -25.25 3.03
CA ILE A 291 -7.77 -24.65 4.29
C ILE A 291 -6.99 -25.33 5.42
N ARG A 292 -6.40 -24.53 6.32
CA ARG A 292 -5.69 -25.01 7.52
C ARG A 292 -6.14 -24.27 8.76
N LEU A 293 -6.25 -25.00 9.87
CA LEU A 293 -6.41 -24.38 11.19
C LEU A 293 -5.10 -23.68 11.57
N ILE A 294 -5.19 -22.46 12.07
CA ILE A 294 -4.07 -21.71 12.63
C ILE A 294 -4.03 -22.02 14.13
N ASN A 295 -3.00 -22.75 14.56
CA ASN A 295 -2.85 -23.15 15.95
C ASN A 295 -2.01 -22.18 16.79
N GLU A 296 -1.47 -21.15 16.17
CA GLU A 296 -0.61 -20.19 16.82
C GLU A 296 -0.98 -18.77 16.36
N LEU A 297 -1.47 -17.97 17.29
CA LEU A 297 -1.80 -16.57 17.08
C LEU A 297 -0.65 -15.71 17.58
N VAL A 298 0.01 -15.00 16.68
CA VAL A 298 1.15 -14.12 16.99
C VAL A 298 0.65 -12.69 17.14
N TYR A 299 0.82 -12.11 18.31
CA TYR A 299 0.56 -10.72 18.63
C TYR A 299 1.89 -9.97 18.80
N PRO A 300 1.92 -8.65 18.70
CA PRO A 300 3.17 -7.89 18.83
C PRO A 300 3.94 -8.13 20.15
N SER A 301 3.23 -8.45 21.23
CA SER A 301 3.80 -8.62 22.57
C SER A 301 3.79 -10.06 23.10
N TYR A 302 3.08 -10.98 22.46
CA TYR A 302 2.98 -12.37 22.90
C TYR A 302 2.47 -13.29 21.78
N THR A 303 2.69 -14.59 21.98
CA THR A 303 2.15 -15.65 21.11
C THR A 303 1.19 -16.51 21.92
N ARG A 304 -0.02 -16.75 21.38
CA ARG A 304 -1.03 -17.65 21.97
C ARG A 304 -1.11 -18.93 21.15
N LYS A 305 -0.90 -20.05 21.78
CA LYS A 305 -1.17 -21.38 21.19
C LYS A 305 -2.60 -21.80 21.48
N LEU A 306 -3.29 -22.25 20.45
CA LEU A 306 -4.65 -22.79 20.55
C LEU A 306 -4.61 -24.32 20.56
N ALA A 307 -5.39 -24.91 21.42
CA ALA A 307 -5.60 -26.36 21.43
C ALA A 307 -6.55 -26.72 20.28
N GLY A 308 -6.09 -27.54 19.35
CA GLY A 308 -6.91 -28.00 18.24
C GLY A 308 -6.06 -28.67 17.18
N SER A 309 -6.64 -29.59 16.45
CA SER A 309 -5.99 -30.26 15.33
C SER A 309 -7.01 -30.50 14.24
N MET A 310 -6.76 -29.96 13.06
CA MET A 310 -7.56 -30.19 11.87
C MET A 310 -6.64 -30.64 10.74
N LYS A 311 -6.97 -31.75 10.10
CA LYS A 311 -6.28 -32.13 8.86
C LYS A 311 -6.55 -31.03 7.80
N PRO A 312 -5.54 -30.59 7.03
CA PRO A 312 -5.78 -29.65 5.94
C PRO A 312 -6.84 -30.15 4.99
N ILE A 313 -7.80 -29.32 4.66
CA ILE A 313 -8.82 -29.59 3.65
C ILE A 313 -8.34 -29.03 2.33
N SER A 314 -8.21 -29.89 1.31
CA SER A 314 -7.76 -29.47 -0.01
C SER A 314 -8.76 -29.88 -1.09
N VAL A 315 -9.06 -28.95 -1.99
CA VAL A 315 -9.87 -29.20 -3.18
C VAL A 315 -9.11 -28.70 -4.42
N THR A 316 -9.38 -29.34 -5.57
CA THR A 316 -8.71 -29.03 -6.83
C THR A 316 -9.74 -28.93 -7.94
N LEU A 317 -9.70 -27.84 -8.71
CA LEU A 317 -10.58 -27.55 -9.84
C LEU A 317 -9.75 -27.41 -11.11
N PRO A 318 -9.93 -28.29 -12.13
CA PRO A 318 -9.37 -28.06 -13.46
C PRO A 318 -9.95 -26.78 -14.09
N VAL A 319 -9.08 -25.95 -14.67
CA VAL A 319 -9.46 -24.69 -15.32
C VAL A 319 -8.69 -24.55 -16.63
N THR A 320 -9.40 -24.24 -17.70
CA THR A 320 -8.82 -23.82 -18.99
C THR A 320 -9.18 -22.36 -19.21
N MET A 321 -8.19 -21.55 -19.57
CA MET A 321 -8.26 -20.10 -19.75
C MET A 321 -7.87 -19.76 -21.18
N LEU A 322 -8.69 -18.96 -21.86
CA LEU A 322 -8.34 -18.34 -23.13
C LEU A 322 -7.27 -17.25 -22.96
N PRO A 323 -6.62 -16.80 -24.05
CA PRO A 323 -5.71 -15.65 -23.98
C PRO A 323 -6.38 -14.42 -23.33
N ASN A 324 -5.70 -13.78 -22.39
CA ASN A 324 -6.18 -12.59 -21.67
C ASN A 324 -7.56 -12.75 -20.99
N GLU A 325 -7.98 -13.98 -20.70
CA GLU A 325 -9.26 -14.25 -20.03
C GLU A 325 -9.17 -14.02 -18.53
N SER A 326 -10.25 -13.44 -18.00
CA SER A 326 -10.56 -13.38 -16.56
C SER A 326 -11.76 -14.28 -16.28
N LYS A 327 -11.65 -15.19 -15.33
CA LYS A 327 -12.67 -16.20 -15.05
C LYS A 327 -12.91 -16.34 -13.55
N GLU A 328 -14.15 -16.11 -13.14
CA GLU A 328 -14.56 -16.42 -11.77
C GLU A 328 -14.60 -17.94 -11.56
N ILE A 329 -14.02 -18.40 -10.46
CA ILE A 329 -14.12 -19.78 -9.99
C ILE A 329 -14.92 -19.83 -8.70
N ILE A 330 -15.69 -20.91 -8.52
CA ILE A 330 -16.48 -21.17 -7.33
C ILE A 330 -16.18 -22.59 -6.86
N LEU A 331 -15.68 -22.71 -5.63
CA LEU A 331 -15.48 -23.96 -4.92
C LEU A 331 -16.51 -24.01 -3.78
N SER A 332 -17.48 -24.91 -3.85
CA SER A 332 -18.58 -24.97 -2.90
C SER A 332 -18.84 -26.38 -2.41
N PRO A 333 -19.57 -26.57 -1.29
CA PRO A 333 -19.93 -27.90 -0.77
C PRO A 333 -20.68 -28.78 -1.76
N GLN A 334 -21.48 -28.18 -2.65
CA GLN A 334 -22.22 -28.91 -3.69
C GLN A 334 -21.28 -29.60 -4.70
N LYS A 335 -20.10 -28.99 -4.93
CA LYS A 335 -19.09 -29.52 -5.85
C LYS A 335 -18.03 -30.36 -5.12
N PHE A 336 -17.73 -30.00 -3.88
CA PHE A 336 -16.70 -30.60 -3.06
C PHE A 336 -17.24 -30.80 -1.64
N SER A 337 -17.77 -31.98 -1.34
CA SER A 337 -18.41 -32.27 -0.06
C SER A 337 -17.51 -32.07 1.17
N VAL A 338 -16.18 -32.12 1.00
CA VAL A 338 -15.21 -31.83 2.07
C VAL A 338 -15.23 -30.37 2.55
N LEU A 339 -15.86 -29.46 1.78
CA LEU A 339 -16.08 -28.07 2.20
C LEU A 339 -17.30 -27.91 3.13
N SER A 340 -18.04 -29.01 3.40
CA SER A 340 -19.01 -29.10 4.48
C SER A 340 -18.32 -29.71 5.69
N ILE A 341 -17.78 -28.84 6.55
CA ILE A 341 -16.89 -29.20 7.65
C ILE A 341 -17.72 -29.64 8.85
N GLN A 342 -17.50 -30.88 9.31
CA GLN A 342 -18.14 -31.40 10.50
C GLN A 342 -17.38 -30.99 11.75
N ASN A 343 -18.11 -30.57 12.82
CA ASN A 343 -17.54 -30.08 14.07
C ASN A 343 -16.43 -29.04 13.86
N PRO A 344 -16.76 -27.89 13.21
CA PRO A 344 -15.76 -26.88 12.84
C PRO A 344 -15.18 -26.20 14.09
N TYR A 345 -13.92 -25.83 14.03
CA TYR A 345 -13.31 -24.92 14.99
C TYR A 345 -13.79 -23.49 14.70
N LEU A 346 -14.77 -23.00 15.48
CA LEU A 346 -15.38 -21.70 15.29
C LEU A 346 -14.64 -20.62 16.09
N TRP A 347 -14.69 -19.39 15.55
CA TRP A 347 -14.24 -18.21 16.28
C TRP A 347 -15.37 -17.71 17.19
N TYR A 348 -15.04 -17.45 18.45
CA TYR A 348 -15.98 -16.87 19.42
C TYR A 348 -15.45 -15.54 19.97
N PRO A 349 -16.35 -14.60 20.35
CA PRO A 349 -15.97 -13.41 21.10
C PRO A 349 -15.26 -13.77 22.40
N ASN A 350 -14.46 -12.84 22.92
CA ASN A 350 -13.76 -13.05 24.19
C ASN A 350 -14.74 -13.39 25.31
N GLY A 351 -14.43 -14.43 26.08
CA GLY A 351 -15.27 -14.96 27.17
C GLY A 351 -16.36 -15.96 26.75
N TYR A 352 -16.58 -16.19 25.43
CA TYR A 352 -17.56 -17.14 24.91
C TYR A 352 -16.94 -18.41 24.30
N GLY A 353 -15.65 -18.44 24.11
CA GLY A 353 -14.93 -19.57 23.55
C GLY A 353 -13.57 -19.18 22.99
N GLU A 354 -12.96 -20.08 22.22
CA GLU A 354 -11.67 -19.85 21.60
C GLU A 354 -11.80 -19.05 20.27
N GLN A 355 -10.77 -18.24 19.94
CA GLN A 355 -10.69 -17.48 18.72
C GLN A 355 -9.96 -18.26 17.62
N TYR A 356 -10.52 -19.38 17.17
CA TYR A 356 -9.91 -20.15 16.09
C TYR A 356 -9.93 -19.41 14.77
N MET A 357 -8.78 -19.37 14.10
CA MET A 357 -8.60 -18.79 12.78
C MET A 357 -8.18 -19.87 11.79
N HIS A 358 -8.51 -19.66 10.53
CA HIS A 358 -8.11 -20.54 9.44
C HIS A 358 -7.37 -19.76 8.37
N SER A 359 -6.36 -20.38 7.75
CA SER A 359 -5.74 -19.87 6.54
C SER A 359 -6.33 -20.54 5.31
N LEU A 360 -6.43 -19.77 4.23
CA LEU A 360 -6.73 -20.28 2.89
C LEU A 360 -5.52 -20.02 2.00
N ASP A 361 -4.95 -21.09 1.44
CA ASP A 361 -3.96 -21.00 0.38
C ASP A 361 -4.62 -21.32 -0.96
N LEU A 362 -4.44 -20.43 -1.94
CA LEU A 362 -4.85 -20.64 -3.32
C LEU A 362 -3.62 -20.72 -4.22
N SER A 363 -3.57 -21.71 -5.11
CA SER A 363 -2.53 -21.83 -6.12
C SER A 363 -3.12 -22.24 -7.47
N PHE A 364 -2.41 -21.87 -8.54
CA PHE A 364 -2.66 -22.37 -9.88
C PHE A 364 -1.45 -23.18 -10.33
N ASP A 365 -1.66 -24.46 -10.60
CA ASP A 365 -0.64 -25.39 -11.04
C ASP A 365 -0.91 -25.77 -12.52
N MET A 366 0.10 -25.56 -13.40
CA MET A 366 0.07 -25.94 -14.81
C MET A 366 0.50 -27.38 -15.02
#